data_98bf9470b4b683b1bdf8f38a9d2a2ab0
#
_entry.id   98bf9470b4b683b1bdf8f38a9d2a2ab0
#
_cell.length_a   1.000
_cell.length_b   1.000
_cell.length_c   1.000
_cell.angle_alpha   90.00
_cell.angle_beta   90.00
_cell.angle_gamma   90.00
#
_symmetry.space_group_name_H-M   'P 1'
#
loop_
_entity.id
_entity.type
_entity.pdbx_description
1 polymer ?
#
loop_
_entity_poly.entity_id
_entity_poly.type
_entity_poly.pdbx_seq_one_letter_code
_entity_poly.pdbx_strand_id
1 'polypeptide(L)'
;MIPWRTFLSQHGYTWQRCAPYIFISMGGISSTFHADYSHVVAWQIDGIKTFNGFVDPERHAPIKHIVQRGNAPRTTDLPDVAPDELLAYEMHPGDVLWNQLLTPHWVTASDDKPAFSLNISHGGVRHRGQFLANEVALREHWETHPDEAWVADLRY
;
A
#
# COMPACT_ATOMS: atom_id res chain seq x y z
N MET A 1 7.96 7.10 -15.99
CA MET A 1 6.78 6.20 -15.99
C MET A 1 6.82 5.14 -17.09
N ILE A 2 7.23 5.47 -18.34
CA ILE A 2 7.27 4.48 -19.45
C ILE A 2 8.12 3.24 -19.10
N PRO A 3 9.37 3.36 -18.60
CA PRO A 3 10.18 2.19 -18.26
C PRO A 3 9.51 1.28 -17.22
N TRP A 4 8.87 1.85 -16.20
CA TRP A 4 8.15 1.09 -15.19
C TRP A 4 6.96 0.32 -15.78
N ARG A 5 6.14 0.97 -16.61
CA ARG A 5 5.02 0.33 -17.30
C ARG A 5 5.49 -0.81 -18.21
N THR A 6 6.58 -0.58 -18.94
CA THR A 6 7.19 -1.60 -19.80
C THR A 6 7.67 -2.80 -18.96
N PHE A 7 8.36 -2.54 -17.86
CA PHE A 7 8.81 -3.58 -16.93
C PHE A 7 7.64 -4.45 -16.44
N LEU A 8 6.58 -3.82 -15.91
CA LEU A 8 5.40 -4.55 -15.44
C LEU A 8 4.78 -5.43 -16.55
N SER A 9 4.60 -4.86 -17.76
CA SER A 9 4.02 -5.58 -18.89
C SER A 9 4.88 -6.77 -19.33
N GLN A 10 6.19 -6.62 -19.35
CA GLN A 10 7.12 -7.71 -19.67
C GLN A 10 7.06 -8.87 -18.68
N HIS A 11 6.69 -8.58 -17.42
CA HIS A 11 6.49 -9.57 -16.38
C HIS A 11 5.03 -10.07 -16.25
N GLY A 12 4.19 -9.76 -17.25
CA GLY A 12 2.81 -10.27 -17.32
C GLY A 12 1.82 -9.52 -16.44
N TYR A 13 2.18 -8.34 -15.95
CA TYR A 13 1.26 -7.49 -15.20
C TYR A 13 0.51 -6.54 -16.12
N THR A 14 -0.77 -6.35 -15.81
CA THR A 14 -1.65 -5.33 -16.38
C THR A 14 -2.36 -4.60 -15.26
N TRP A 15 -2.85 -3.38 -15.52
CA TRP A 15 -3.55 -2.55 -14.55
C TRP A 15 -4.62 -1.72 -15.28
N GLN A 16 -5.63 -1.29 -14.54
CA GLN A 16 -6.67 -0.40 -15.06
C GLN A 16 -6.30 1.07 -14.82
N ARG A 17 -5.66 1.36 -13.69
CA ARG A 17 -5.29 2.71 -13.26
C ARG A 17 -3.86 2.75 -12.78
N CYS A 18 -3.21 3.88 -13.02
CA CYS A 18 -1.84 4.11 -12.59
C CYS A 18 -1.64 5.62 -12.36
N ALA A 19 -1.40 6.03 -11.12
CA ALA A 19 -1.22 7.41 -10.74
C ALA A 19 0.05 7.60 -9.88
N PRO A 20 0.94 8.54 -10.24
CA PRO A 20 2.10 8.89 -9.44
C PRO A 20 1.74 9.90 -8.34
N TYR A 21 2.35 9.74 -7.18
CA TYR A 21 2.27 10.66 -6.05
C TYR A 21 3.67 10.93 -5.51
N ILE A 22 3.89 12.14 -5.05
CA ILE A 22 5.09 12.54 -4.36
C ILE A 22 4.77 12.65 -2.87
N PHE A 23 5.56 11.97 -2.04
CA PHE A 23 5.45 12.05 -0.58
C PHE A 23 6.71 12.66 0.00
N ILE A 24 6.54 13.84 0.62
CA ILE A 24 7.57 14.49 1.42
C ILE A 24 7.15 14.33 2.88
N SER A 25 7.99 13.64 3.64
CA SER A 25 7.77 13.44 5.08
C SER A 25 8.83 14.21 5.85
N MET A 26 8.38 14.99 6.82
CA MET A 26 9.32 15.64 7.77
C MET A 26 9.87 14.60 8.73
N GLY A 27 11.08 14.86 9.27
CA GLY A 27 11.72 13.98 10.24
C GLY A 27 10.84 13.69 11.44
N GLY A 28 10.85 12.46 11.93
CA GLY A 28 10.08 12.00 13.08
C GLY A 28 8.57 11.86 12.85
N ILE A 29 8.06 12.19 11.66
CA ILE A 29 6.62 12.06 11.36
C ILE A 29 6.31 10.63 10.94
N SER A 30 5.26 10.07 11.55
CA SER A 30 4.68 8.79 11.16
C SER A 30 3.34 8.99 10.45
N SER A 31 3.07 8.18 9.44
CA SER A 31 1.70 8.03 8.94
C SER A 31 0.86 7.28 9.98
N THR A 32 -0.47 7.46 9.91
CA THR A 32 -1.39 6.62 10.67
C THR A 32 -1.30 5.17 10.20
N PHE A 33 -1.65 4.22 11.08
CA PHE A 33 -1.88 2.83 10.70
C PHE A 33 -3.08 2.76 9.75
N HIS A 34 -2.91 2.15 8.58
CA HIS A 34 -3.92 2.07 7.54
C HIS A 34 -3.64 0.95 6.54
N ALA A 35 -4.56 0.73 5.63
CA ALA A 35 -4.38 -0.09 4.44
C ALA A 35 -4.88 0.70 3.22
N ASP A 36 -4.14 0.61 2.11
CA ASP A 36 -4.50 1.28 0.86
C ASP A 36 -5.46 0.45 0.02
N TYR A 37 -6.41 1.10 -0.67
CA TYR A 37 -7.25 0.48 -1.70
C TYR A 37 -6.58 0.45 -3.08
N SER A 38 -5.26 0.45 -3.10
CA SER A 38 -4.46 0.33 -4.31
C SER A 38 -3.15 -0.39 -4.01
N HIS A 39 -2.58 -0.99 -5.03
CA HIS A 39 -1.19 -1.44 -4.95
C HIS A 39 -0.28 -0.23 -5.10
N VAL A 40 0.61 -0.01 -4.16
CA VAL A 40 1.53 1.13 -4.17
C VAL A 40 2.97 0.63 -4.33
N VAL A 41 3.64 1.13 -5.35
CA VAL A 41 5.09 0.96 -5.50
C VAL A 41 5.74 2.25 -5.06
N ALA A 42 6.52 2.17 -3.99
CA ALA A 42 7.25 3.29 -3.42
C ALA A 42 8.72 3.23 -3.84
N TRP A 43 9.23 4.29 -4.46
CA TRP A 43 10.64 4.54 -4.69
C TRP A 43 11.16 5.57 -3.71
N GLN A 44 12.13 5.20 -2.91
CA GLN A 44 12.81 6.14 -2.02
C GLN A 44 13.82 6.93 -2.84
N ILE A 45 13.65 8.26 -2.88
CA ILE A 45 14.49 9.17 -3.67
C ILE A 45 15.56 9.82 -2.80
N ASP A 46 15.16 10.33 -1.63
CA ASP A 46 16.08 10.94 -0.65
C ASP A 46 15.55 10.74 0.78
N GLY A 47 16.48 10.78 1.76
CA GLY A 47 16.17 10.49 3.16
C GLY A 47 15.83 9.03 3.40
N ILE A 48 15.43 8.70 4.61
CA ILE A 48 15.14 7.34 5.06
C ILE A 48 13.70 7.27 5.56
N LYS A 49 12.98 6.23 5.15
CA LYS A 49 11.65 5.88 5.64
C LYS A 49 11.62 4.42 6.07
N THR A 50 10.98 4.14 7.19
CA THR A 50 10.71 2.77 7.61
C THR A 50 9.26 2.44 7.31
N PHE A 51 9.04 1.44 6.48
CA PHE A 51 7.73 0.82 6.28
C PHE A 51 7.56 -0.27 7.33
N ASN A 52 6.49 -0.14 8.10
CA ASN A 52 6.16 -1.04 9.18
C ASN A 52 4.88 -1.79 8.83
N GLY A 53 4.79 -3.06 9.23
CA GLY A 53 3.66 -3.93 9.03
C GLY A 53 3.73 -5.14 9.96
N PHE A 54 3.07 -6.22 9.58
CA PHE A 54 3.05 -7.45 10.34
C PHE A 54 3.66 -8.60 9.55
N VAL A 55 4.31 -9.53 10.23
CA VAL A 55 4.78 -10.79 9.66
C VAL A 55 3.59 -11.61 9.14
N ASP A 56 2.50 -11.64 9.91
CA ASP A 56 1.22 -12.21 9.51
C ASP A 56 0.11 -11.14 9.57
N PRO A 57 -0.09 -10.38 8.48
CA PRO A 57 -1.08 -9.31 8.47
C PRO A 57 -2.52 -9.84 8.62
N GLU A 58 -2.82 -11.06 8.16
CA GLU A 58 -4.16 -11.62 8.23
C GLU A 58 -4.57 -11.92 9.68
N ARG A 59 -3.61 -12.24 10.54
CA ARG A 59 -3.87 -12.46 11.98
C ARG A 59 -4.26 -11.18 12.72
N HIS A 60 -3.62 -10.06 12.40
CA HIS A 60 -3.79 -8.80 13.12
C HIS A 60 -4.81 -7.85 12.49
N ALA A 61 -4.95 -7.92 11.17
CA ALA A 61 -5.87 -7.08 10.40
C ALA A 61 -6.40 -7.86 9.20
N PRO A 62 -7.33 -8.82 9.42
CA PRO A 62 -7.88 -9.66 8.36
C PRO A 62 -8.46 -8.83 7.22
N ILE A 63 -8.14 -9.15 5.97
CA ILE A 63 -8.62 -8.45 4.77
C ILE A 63 -10.15 -8.31 4.79
N LYS A 64 -10.85 -9.36 5.19
CA LYS A 64 -12.32 -9.35 5.32
C LYS A 64 -12.82 -8.22 6.23
N HIS A 65 -12.13 -7.95 7.33
CA HIS A 65 -12.50 -6.86 8.23
C HIS A 65 -12.13 -5.49 7.66
N ILE A 66 -11.03 -5.39 6.91
CA ILE A 66 -10.62 -4.14 6.28
C ILE A 66 -11.64 -3.73 5.23
N VAL A 67 -12.05 -4.62 4.33
CA VAL A 67 -13.03 -4.32 3.28
C VAL A 67 -14.41 -3.99 3.85
N GLN A 68 -14.87 -4.65 4.93
CA GLN A 68 -16.16 -4.40 5.56
C GLN A 68 -16.26 -3.04 6.26
N ARG A 69 -15.15 -2.43 6.64
CA ARG A 69 -15.14 -1.13 7.34
C ARG A 69 -15.15 0.07 6.41
N GLY A 70 -15.14 -0.13 5.10
CA GLY A 70 -15.25 0.93 4.08
C GLY A 70 -14.06 1.90 3.98
N ASN A 71 -13.25 1.98 5.00
CA ASN A 71 -11.94 2.62 5.06
C ASN A 71 -11.16 1.85 6.10
N ALA A 72 -9.97 1.40 5.73
CA ALA A 72 -9.04 0.87 6.73
C ALA A 72 -8.92 1.89 7.86
N PRO A 73 -8.98 1.47 9.12
CA PRO A 73 -8.93 2.39 10.23
C PRO A 73 -7.67 3.23 10.10
N ARG A 74 -7.82 4.51 9.79
CA ARG A 74 -6.75 5.47 9.93
C ARG A 74 -6.67 5.81 11.41
N THR A 75 -5.89 5.05 12.14
CA THR A 75 -5.70 5.25 13.57
C THR A 75 -4.23 5.47 13.88
N THR A 76 -3.98 6.29 14.88
CA THR A 76 -2.64 6.41 15.50
C THR A 76 -2.39 5.27 16.47
N ASP A 77 -3.43 4.54 16.88
CA ASP A 77 -3.31 3.44 17.80
C ASP A 77 -2.85 2.20 17.03
N LEU A 78 -1.64 1.79 17.27
CA LEU A 78 -1.10 0.54 16.75
C LEU A 78 -1.68 -0.63 17.55
N PRO A 79 -1.92 -1.78 16.90
CA PRO A 79 -2.24 -2.99 17.63
C PRO A 79 -1.15 -3.33 18.63
N ASP A 80 -1.54 -3.81 19.82
CA ASP A 80 -0.60 -4.34 20.81
C ASP A 80 -0.17 -5.74 20.35
N VAL A 81 1.01 -5.81 19.76
CA VAL A 81 1.59 -7.04 19.18
C VAL A 81 3.03 -7.22 19.67
N ALA A 82 3.47 -8.46 19.75
CA ALA A 82 4.83 -8.77 20.14
C ALA A 82 5.83 -8.24 19.09
N PRO A 83 7.04 -7.81 19.51
CA PRO A 83 8.04 -7.26 18.60
C PRO A 83 8.44 -8.19 17.43
N ASP A 84 8.43 -9.51 17.65
CA ASP A 84 8.74 -10.52 16.64
C ASP A 84 7.61 -10.75 15.63
N GLU A 85 6.42 -10.21 15.87
CA GLU A 85 5.30 -10.19 14.94
C GLU A 85 5.31 -8.94 14.05
N LEU A 86 6.17 -7.98 14.33
CA LEU A 86 6.33 -6.76 13.54
C LEU A 86 7.33 -6.96 12.41
N LEU A 87 7.00 -6.40 11.25
CA LEU A 87 7.88 -6.26 10.11
C LEU A 87 8.25 -4.80 9.96
N ALA A 88 9.55 -4.50 9.93
CA ALA A 88 10.05 -3.16 9.64
C ALA A 88 11.07 -3.24 8.51
N TYR A 89 10.85 -2.47 7.46
CA TYR A 89 11.77 -2.35 6.34
C TYR A 89 12.23 -0.90 6.20
N GLU A 90 13.51 -0.66 6.49
CA GLU A 90 14.15 0.64 6.32
C GLU A 90 14.53 0.85 4.87
N MET A 91 13.90 1.81 4.21
CA MET A 91 14.13 2.19 2.82
C MET A 91 15.16 3.31 2.73
N HIS A 92 16.23 3.04 2.02
CA HIS A 92 17.26 4.01 1.64
C HIS A 92 17.05 4.53 0.21
N PRO A 93 17.67 5.68 -0.15
CA PRO A 93 17.63 6.17 -1.53
C PRO A 93 18.04 5.11 -2.55
N GLY A 94 17.17 4.86 -3.53
CA GLY A 94 17.31 3.81 -4.53
C GLY A 94 16.46 2.56 -4.29
N ASP A 95 15.97 2.38 -3.07
CA ASP A 95 15.12 1.23 -2.74
C ASP A 95 13.73 1.37 -3.35
N VAL A 96 13.14 0.20 -3.66
CA VAL A 96 11.78 0.05 -4.18
C VAL A 96 11.03 -0.96 -3.33
N LEU A 97 9.86 -0.56 -2.84
CA LEU A 97 8.98 -1.43 -2.07
C LEU A 97 7.61 -1.50 -2.75
N TRP A 98 7.08 -2.70 -2.92
CA TRP A 98 5.71 -2.91 -3.37
C TRP A 98 4.82 -3.24 -2.18
N ASN A 99 4.03 -2.26 -1.76
CA ASN A 99 2.95 -2.46 -0.80
C ASN A 99 1.69 -2.92 -1.55
N GLN A 100 1.23 -4.12 -1.26
CA GLN A 100 0.03 -4.65 -1.91
C GLN A 100 -1.24 -3.97 -1.38
N LEU A 101 -2.23 -3.85 -2.25
CA LEU A 101 -3.58 -3.42 -1.89
C LEU A 101 -4.06 -4.15 -0.63
N LEU A 102 -4.71 -3.42 0.29
CA LEU A 102 -5.23 -3.91 1.58
C LEU A 102 -4.18 -4.47 2.56
N THR A 103 -2.89 -4.28 2.31
CA THR A 103 -1.86 -4.63 3.30
C THR A 103 -1.80 -3.54 4.38
N PRO A 104 -2.08 -3.89 5.65
CA PRO A 104 -2.01 -2.93 6.76
C PRO A 104 -0.58 -2.52 7.05
N HIS A 105 -0.36 -1.21 7.15
CA HIS A 105 0.98 -0.66 7.34
C HIS A 105 0.94 0.76 7.94
N TRP A 106 2.11 1.23 8.37
CA TRP A 106 2.40 2.63 8.66
C TRP A 106 3.85 2.94 8.27
N VAL A 107 4.14 4.21 8.03
CA VAL A 107 5.45 4.65 7.56
C VAL A 107 5.99 5.72 8.48
N THR A 108 7.21 5.57 8.95
CA THR A 108 7.91 6.53 9.80
C THR A 108 9.09 7.12 9.03
N ALA A 109 9.23 8.44 9.01
CA ALA A 109 10.43 9.08 8.49
C ALA A 109 11.50 9.18 9.59
N SER A 110 12.77 9.00 9.22
CA SER A 110 13.89 9.21 10.12
C SER A 110 13.92 10.64 10.68
N ASP A 111 14.40 10.82 11.89
CA ASP A 111 14.47 12.12 12.57
C ASP A 111 15.50 13.09 11.94
N ASP A 112 16.48 12.57 11.21
CA ASP A 112 17.66 13.33 10.80
C ASP A 112 17.34 14.42 9.75
N LYS A 113 16.47 14.10 8.80
CA LYS A 113 16.14 15.00 7.69
C LYS A 113 14.81 14.64 7.04
N PRO A 114 14.23 15.56 6.25
CA PRO A 114 13.07 15.23 5.42
C PRO A 114 13.36 14.04 4.49
N ALA A 115 12.36 13.20 4.27
CA ALA A 115 12.45 12.07 3.37
C ALA A 115 11.50 12.24 2.19
N PHE A 116 11.97 11.91 0.99
CA PHE A 116 11.25 12.08 -0.27
C PHE A 116 11.09 10.75 -0.98
N SER A 117 9.86 10.40 -1.35
CA SER A 117 9.57 9.22 -2.17
C SER A 117 8.60 9.53 -3.30
N LEU A 118 8.80 8.85 -4.43
CA LEU A 118 7.85 8.77 -5.53
C LEU A 118 7.06 7.47 -5.39
N ASN A 119 5.76 7.60 -5.19
CA ASN A 119 4.88 6.45 -5.07
C ASN A 119 4.01 6.34 -6.31
N ILE A 120 3.84 5.14 -6.84
CA ILE A 120 2.96 4.88 -7.97
C ILE A 120 1.84 3.96 -7.49
N SER A 121 0.63 4.49 -7.47
CA SER A 121 -0.60 3.77 -7.13
C SER A 121 -1.14 3.05 -8.36
N HIS A 122 -1.48 1.78 -8.20
CA HIS A 122 -2.07 0.95 -9.25
C HIS A 122 -3.38 0.35 -8.77
N GLY A 123 -4.42 0.45 -9.59
CA GLY A 123 -5.70 -0.20 -9.34
C GLY A 123 -6.06 -1.19 -10.45
N GLY A 124 -6.79 -2.23 -10.10
CA GLY A 124 -7.20 -3.27 -11.04
C GLY A 124 -6.04 -4.10 -11.58
N VAL A 125 -5.07 -4.41 -10.71
CA VAL A 125 -3.84 -5.12 -11.09
C VAL A 125 -4.13 -6.60 -11.34
N ARG A 126 -3.65 -7.09 -12.49
CA ARG A 126 -3.69 -8.50 -12.86
C ARG A 126 -2.30 -9.00 -13.19
N HIS A 127 -2.04 -10.23 -12.81
CA HIS A 127 -0.88 -10.98 -13.26
C HIS A 127 -1.35 -12.13 -14.16
N ARG A 128 -0.87 -12.16 -15.40
CA ARG A 128 -1.28 -13.15 -16.42
C ARG A 128 -2.81 -13.26 -16.58
N GLY A 129 -3.49 -12.10 -16.56
CA GLY A 129 -4.93 -11.98 -16.73
C GLY A 129 -5.79 -12.20 -15.49
N GLN A 130 -5.23 -12.66 -14.37
CA GLN A 130 -5.96 -12.90 -13.12
C GLN A 130 -5.67 -11.78 -12.10
N PHE A 131 -6.69 -11.34 -11.38
CA PHE A 131 -6.51 -10.41 -10.27
C PHE A 131 -5.62 -11.02 -9.18
N LEU A 132 -4.84 -10.17 -8.50
CA LEU A 132 -4.12 -10.58 -7.31
C LEU A 132 -5.10 -10.90 -6.16
N ALA A 133 -4.69 -11.74 -5.22
CA ALA A 133 -5.58 -12.26 -4.17
C ALA A 133 -6.31 -11.15 -3.39
N ASN A 134 -5.60 -10.10 -2.99
CA ASN A 134 -6.21 -8.99 -2.26
C ASN A 134 -7.20 -8.18 -3.13
N GLU A 135 -6.94 -8.07 -4.44
CA GLU A 135 -7.87 -7.45 -5.39
C GLU A 135 -9.15 -8.29 -5.55
N VAL A 136 -9.04 -9.63 -5.55
CA VAL A 136 -10.20 -10.52 -5.57
C VAL A 136 -11.09 -10.29 -4.36
N ALA A 137 -10.51 -10.28 -3.15
CA ALA A 137 -11.26 -10.07 -1.91
C ALA A 137 -12.03 -8.74 -1.90
N LEU A 138 -11.41 -7.66 -2.41
CA LEU A 138 -12.07 -6.35 -2.53
C LEU A 138 -13.24 -6.39 -3.53
N ARG A 139 -13.06 -7.04 -4.67
CA ARG A 139 -14.10 -7.14 -5.72
C ARG A 139 -15.28 -7.99 -5.29
N GLU A 140 -15.04 -9.10 -4.61
CA GLU A 140 -16.09 -9.93 -4.01
C GLU A 140 -16.91 -9.13 -2.98
N HIS A 141 -16.26 -8.27 -2.20
CA HIS A 141 -16.98 -7.36 -1.32
C HIS A 141 -17.87 -6.39 -2.09
N TRP A 142 -17.38 -5.80 -3.18
CA TRP A 142 -18.15 -4.86 -4.02
C TRP A 142 -19.31 -5.52 -4.77
N GLU A 143 -19.25 -6.81 -5.08
CA GLU A 143 -20.39 -7.53 -5.66
C GLU A 143 -21.62 -7.49 -4.76
N THR A 144 -21.42 -7.51 -3.44
CA THR A 144 -22.47 -7.43 -2.44
C THR A 144 -22.72 -6.02 -1.89
N HIS A 145 -21.79 -5.09 -2.13
CA HIS A 145 -21.83 -3.70 -1.68
C HIS A 145 -21.48 -2.76 -2.85
N PRO A 146 -22.31 -2.70 -3.90
CA PRO A 146 -21.97 -1.96 -5.12
C PRO A 146 -21.84 -0.46 -4.91
N ASP A 147 -22.50 0.09 -3.90
CA ASP A 147 -22.41 1.52 -3.57
C ASP A 147 -21.03 1.93 -3.06
N GLU A 148 -20.22 0.98 -2.60
CA GLU A 148 -18.86 1.22 -2.13
C GLU A 148 -17.82 1.15 -3.26
N ALA A 149 -18.15 0.53 -4.39
CA ALA A 149 -17.24 0.34 -5.52
C ALA A 149 -16.74 1.66 -6.13
N TRP A 150 -17.56 2.72 -6.12
CA TRP A 150 -17.23 4.04 -6.66
C TRP A 150 -16.03 4.70 -5.96
N VAL A 151 -15.81 4.39 -4.68
CA VAL A 151 -14.72 4.96 -3.89
C VAL A 151 -13.36 4.60 -4.47
N ALA A 152 -13.22 3.41 -5.03
CA ALA A 152 -11.98 2.95 -5.62
C ALA A 152 -11.88 3.23 -7.12
N ASP A 153 -12.99 3.29 -7.85
CA ASP A 153 -12.99 3.40 -9.31
C ASP A 153 -13.03 4.85 -9.84
N LEU A 154 -13.49 5.80 -9.06
CA LEU A 154 -13.63 7.19 -9.50
C LEU A 154 -12.55 8.16 -9.00
N ARG A 155 -11.65 7.74 -8.13
CA ARG A 155 -10.63 8.64 -7.55
C ARG A 155 -9.32 8.72 -8.34
N TYR A 156 -9.20 8.04 -9.48
CA TYR A 156 -7.94 8.03 -10.23
C TYR A 156 -8.16 8.27 -11.71
#